data_b22f0f4c95b0a9d61e08051de7c8e5ef
#
_entry.id   b22f0f4c95b0a9d61e08051de7c8e5ef
#
_cell.length_a   1.000
_cell.length_b   1.000
_cell.length_c   1.000
_cell.angle_alpha   90.00
_cell.angle_beta   90.00
_cell.angle_gamma   90.00
#
_symmetry.space_group_name_H-M   'P 1'
#
loop_
_entity.id
_entity.type
_entity.pdbx_description
1 polymer ?
#
loop_
_entity_poly.entity_id
_entity_poly.type
_entity_poly.pdbx_seq_one_letter_code
_entity_poly.pdbx_strand_id
1 'polypeptide(L)'
;MGGAKIDSVPEGRRAPKLRTISEIRSFFRTNTRPIFFVGPTGFNLLGIDRWVRNFHYLVYYDSWDGAHPRVFTPKNKPYVEFESSEQINNYLLRDSEVQAHVASRARSSGVAPMVAMVFFDEETEQICEELGYELILPTDSLRRRLDSKIVTTRLGEEAGAPSVPNVLGRAESYPELSKLAADAGLGSDLVVQTPYGDSGKTTFFIKAETDWDTNAEYMIDEELKVMRRIRNRAAAVEAVNTRHGTVVGPFMTDLTGYPELTPYKGGWCGNDLFPEALSEEHRAIAIEHVRRLGDRLRQEGYKGFFEVDVLVDLDSDNVYLGELNPRISGASSMTNVTAGAYADVPLFLFHLLEFMDVDYEVDVDEINERWRDLAAVDVWAQLIMKEPTDSVERILEAPRTGTWHLEDDGELRFVRVTNDWHDVTHEDECFYLRVYGAGDYRFKGADLGILVTKGRMQTADGLTERCRRYITGIRSQYQSESPPETPTVIPIGYVK
;
A
#
# COMPACT_ATOMS: atom_id res chain seq x y z
N MET A 1 20.86 40.39 -39.40
CA MET A 1 22.17 40.24 -38.75
C MET A 1 22.03 40.81 -37.35
N GLY A 2 22.32 40.05 -36.34
CA GLY A 2 22.24 40.45 -34.95
C GLY A 2 21.73 39.29 -34.09
N GLY A 3 22.55 38.23 -33.92
CA GLY A 3 22.26 37.14 -33.01
C GLY A 3 22.34 37.66 -31.58
N ALA A 4 21.22 37.68 -30.87
CA ALA A 4 21.21 37.88 -29.43
C ALA A 4 21.84 36.67 -28.79
N LYS A 5 22.97 36.82 -28.12
CA LYS A 5 23.54 35.85 -27.19
C LYS A 5 22.53 35.68 -26.05
N ILE A 6 22.06 34.46 -25.88
CA ILE A 6 21.35 34.06 -24.65
C ILE A 6 22.41 34.08 -23.56
N ASP A 7 22.30 35.06 -22.66
CA ASP A 7 23.13 35.15 -21.48
C ASP A 7 22.95 33.89 -20.62
N SER A 8 24.09 33.28 -20.29
CA SER A 8 24.19 32.14 -19.39
C SER A 8 23.40 32.42 -18.09
N VAL A 9 22.47 31.54 -17.80
CA VAL A 9 21.80 31.48 -16.45
C VAL A 9 22.91 31.48 -15.40
N PRO A 10 22.84 32.32 -14.35
CA PRO A 10 23.84 32.30 -13.29
C PRO A 10 23.83 30.91 -12.65
N GLU A 11 25.02 30.34 -12.44
CA GLU A 11 25.20 29.10 -11.64
C GLU A 11 24.44 29.25 -10.33
N GLY A 12 23.27 28.60 -10.26
CA GLY A 12 22.35 28.67 -9.14
C GLY A 12 23.05 28.20 -7.87
N ARG A 13 22.97 28.97 -6.82
CA ARG A 13 23.30 28.54 -5.45
C ARG A 13 22.68 27.16 -5.26
N ARG A 14 23.50 26.11 -5.09
CA ARG A 14 23.01 24.79 -4.64
C ARG A 14 22.11 25.04 -3.43
N ALA A 15 20.92 24.46 -3.46
CA ALA A 15 20.04 24.52 -2.31
C ALA A 15 20.80 24.05 -1.06
N PRO A 16 20.61 24.68 0.09
CA PRO A 16 21.33 24.27 1.29
C PRO A 16 21.01 22.80 1.61
N LYS A 17 22.03 22.04 2.00
CA LYS A 17 21.90 20.67 2.45
C LYS A 17 21.00 20.59 3.68
N LEU A 18 19.94 19.77 3.62
CA LEU A 18 19.04 19.56 4.74
C LEU A 18 19.70 18.61 5.76
N ARG A 19 19.75 18.98 7.04
CA ARG A 19 20.43 18.20 8.09
C ARG A 19 19.56 17.79 9.25
N THR A 20 18.36 18.33 9.34
CA THR A 20 17.45 18.07 10.44
C THR A 20 16.03 17.77 9.95
N ILE A 21 15.28 17.04 10.75
CA ILE A 21 13.84 16.78 10.49
C ILE A 21 13.07 18.09 10.31
N SER A 22 13.41 19.12 11.08
CA SER A 22 12.78 20.46 10.97
C SER A 22 13.06 21.10 9.61
N GLU A 23 14.28 20.99 9.08
CA GLU A 23 14.64 21.51 7.76
C GLU A 23 13.94 20.73 6.64
N ILE A 24 13.84 19.39 6.75
CA ILE A 24 13.09 18.54 5.82
C ILE A 24 11.62 18.95 5.79
N ARG A 25 10.99 19.12 6.96
CA ARG A 25 9.60 19.58 7.07
C ARG A 25 9.42 20.98 6.46
N SER A 26 10.34 21.90 6.74
CA SER A 26 10.32 23.27 6.19
C SER A 26 10.45 23.25 4.66
N PHE A 27 11.34 22.42 4.12
CA PHE A 27 11.51 22.22 2.68
C PHE A 27 10.20 21.83 2.03
N PHE A 28 9.53 20.79 2.51
CA PHE A 28 8.28 20.32 1.92
C PHE A 28 7.12 21.29 2.11
N ARG A 29 7.05 22.03 3.22
CA ARG A 29 6.03 23.06 3.43
C ARG A 29 6.17 24.25 2.47
N THR A 30 7.36 24.47 1.91
CA THR A 30 7.64 25.53 0.93
C THR A 30 7.75 25.01 -0.50
N ASN A 31 7.58 23.69 -0.71
CA ASN A 31 7.64 23.07 -2.03
C ASN A 31 6.70 23.75 -3.03
N THR A 32 7.22 24.06 -4.21
CA THR A 32 6.45 24.64 -5.31
C THR A 32 6.22 23.66 -6.47
N ARG A 33 7.00 22.59 -6.51
CA ARG A 33 6.86 21.55 -7.54
C ARG A 33 5.56 20.79 -7.35
N PRO A 34 4.68 20.65 -8.35
CA PRO A 34 3.47 19.87 -8.22
C PRO A 34 3.80 18.37 -8.19
N ILE A 35 3.23 17.69 -7.21
CA ILE A 35 3.35 16.24 -7.02
C ILE A 35 1.93 15.66 -7.00
N PHE A 36 1.71 14.62 -7.79
CA PHE A 36 0.40 14.00 -7.92
C PHE A 36 0.48 12.51 -7.53
N PHE A 37 -0.42 12.10 -6.64
CA PHE A 37 -0.72 10.69 -6.47
C PHE A 37 -1.87 10.34 -7.41
N VAL A 38 -1.68 9.30 -8.24
CA VAL A 38 -2.66 8.83 -9.22
C VAL A 38 -3.18 7.48 -8.78
N GLY A 39 -4.49 7.30 -8.76
CA GLY A 39 -5.07 6.02 -8.35
C GLY A 39 -6.59 5.96 -8.44
N PRO A 40 -7.17 4.79 -8.20
CA PRO A 40 -8.62 4.69 -8.05
C PRO A 40 -9.15 5.61 -6.95
N THR A 41 -8.45 5.70 -5.83
CA THR A 41 -8.70 6.62 -4.70
C THR A 41 -7.39 7.24 -4.21
N GLY A 42 -7.46 8.27 -3.36
CA GLY A 42 -6.28 8.91 -2.76
C GLY A 42 -5.74 8.23 -1.49
N PHE A 43 -6.33 7.10 -1.08
CA PHE A 43 -6.16 6.55 0.27
C PHE A 43 -4.72 6.23 0.66
N ASN A 44 -3.95 5.54 -0.19
CA ASN A 44 -2.62 5.02 0.18
C ASN A 44 -1.64 6.10 0.64
N LEU A 45 -1.74 7.32 0.08
CA LEU A 45 -0.93 8.47 0.49
C LEU A 45 -1.78 9.59 1.11
N LEU A 46 -2.96 9.26 1.63
CA LEU A 46 -3.82 10.24 2.28
C LEU A 46 -3.09 10.92 3.45
N GLY A 47 -3.27 12.22 3.57
CA GLY A 47 -2.63 13.04 4.59
C GLY A 47 -1.24 13.58 4.22
N ILE A 48 -0.57 13.09 3.15
CA ILE A 48 0.73 13.63 2.71
C ILE A 48 0.61 15.11 2.28
N ASP A 49 -0.53 15.54 1.78
CA ASP A 49 -0.80 16.94 1.42
C ASP A 49 -0.78 17.92 2.61
N ARG A 50 -0.82 17.43 3.86
CA ARG A 50 -0.57 18.21 5.08
C ARG A 50 0.90 18.57 5.26
N TRP A 51 1.79 17.71 4.77
CA TRP A 51 3.24 17.84 4.93
C TRP A 51 3.88 18.49 3.71
N VAL A 52 3.36 18.18 2.52
CA VAL A 52 3.94 18.59 1.25
C VAL A 52 3.02 19.60 0.57
N ARG A 53 3.48 20.86 0.52
CA ARG A 53 2.78 21.87 -0.26
C ARG A 53 2.76 21.49 -1.73
N ASN A 54 1.63 21.69 -2.39
CA ASN A 54 1.43 21.36 -3.81
C ASN A 54 1.41 19.85 -4.11
N PHE A 55 1.05 19.04 -3.12
CA PHE A 55 0.69 17.63 -3.29
C PHE A 55 -0.81 17.52 -3.59
N HIS A 56 -1.18 16.71 -4.58
CA HIS A 56 -2.55 16.55 -5.07
C HIS A 56 -2.85 15.08 -5.36
N TYR A 57 -4.14 14.77 -5.45
CA TYR A 57 -4.64 13.44 -5.78
C TYR A 57 -5.43 13.50 -7.08
N LEU A 58 -5.09 12.65 -8.05
CA LEU A 58 -5.82 12.44 -9.30
C LEU A 58 -6.50 11.09 -9.17
N VAL A 59 -7.81 11.07 -8.95
CA VAL A 59 -8.51 9.84 -8.60
C VAL A 59 -9.68 9.56 -9.51
N TYR A 60 -10.00 8.28 -9.67
CA TYR A 60 -11.15 7.86 -10.47
C TYR A 60 -12.46 8.00 -9.69
N TYR A 61 -12.47 7.62 -8.40
CA TYR A 61 -13.64 7.75 -7.52
C TYR A 61 -13.52 8.99 -6.64
N ASP A 62 -14.55 9.85 -6.71
CA ASP A 62 -14.64 11.03 -5.84
C ASP A 62 -15.22 10.63 -4.47
N SER A 63 -14.35 10.34 -3.55
CA SER A 63 -14.73 9.92 -2.20
C SER A 63 -15.35 11.05 -1.36
N TRP A 64 -15.21 12.31 -1.75
CA TRP A 64 -15.65 13.49 -0.98
C TRP A 64 -16.74 14.32 -1.65
N ASP A 65 -17.31 13.87 -2.77
CA ASP A 65 -18.33 14.62 -3.54
C ASP A 65 -17.87 16.06 -3.87
N GLY A 66 -16.61 16.22 -4.25
CA GLY A 66 -16.00 17.52 -4.59
C GLY A 66 -15.54 18.35 -3.40
N ALA A 67 -15.71 17.88 -2.15
CA ALA A 67 -15.38 18.68 -0.97
C ALA A 67 -13.88 18.72 -0.63
N HIS A 68 -13.05 17.78 -1.12
CA HIS A 68 -11.63 17.77 -0.80
C HIS A 68 -10.82 18.71 -1.71
N PRO A 69 -10.10 19.73 -1.17
CA PRO A 69 -9.47 20.77 -1.97
C PRO A 69 -8.27 20.32 -2.80
N ARG A 70 -7.71 19.13 -2.54
CA ARG A 70 -6.54 18.57 -3.21
C ARG A 70 -6.86 17.38 -4.11
N VAL A 71 -8.11 16.94 -4.14
CA VAL A 71 -8.57 15.83 -4.99
C VAL A 71 -9.12 16.39 -6.29
N PHE A 72 -8.76 15.77 -7.39
CA PHE A 72 -9.33 16.00 -8.71
C PHE A 72 -9.82 14.67 -9.29
N THR A 73 -11.04 14.69 -9.78
CA THR A 73 -11.69 13.58 -10.48
C THR A 73 -12.24 14.09 -11.82
N PRO A 74 -11.99 13.42 -12.95
CA PRO A 74 -12.58 13.82 -14.23
C PRO A 74 -14.11 13.66 -14.19
N LYS A 75 -14.82 14.59 -14.81
CA LYS A 75 -16.31 14.61 -14.79
C LYS A 75 -16.91 13.69 -15.85
N ASN A 76 -16.27 13.60 -17.01
CA ASN A 76 -16.75 12.83 -18.14
C ASN A 76 -16.04 11.47 -18.21
N LYS A 77 -16.40 10.58 -17.30
CA LYS A 77 -15.86 9.23 -17.28
C LYS A 77 -16.65 8.33 -18.25
N PRO A 78 -15.98 7.61 -19.16
CA PRO A 78 -16.67 6.63 -20.00
C PRO A 78 -17.10 5.43 -19.18
N TYR A 79 -18.13 4.75 -19.63
CA TYR A 79 -18.51 3.46 -19.10
C TYR A 79 -17.58 2.40 -19.71
N VAL A 80 -16.49 2.09 -19.01
CA VAL A 80 -15.53 1.06 -19.39
C VAL A 80 -15.31 0.11 -18.23
N GLU A 81 -15.04 -1.12 -18.52
CA GLU A 81 -14.55 -2.10 -17.58
C GLU A 81 -13.02 -2.00 -17.52
N PHE A 82 -12.48 -1.85 -16.33
CA PHE A 82 -11.06 -1.90 -16.09
C PHE A 82 -10.70 -3.23 -15.45
N GLU A 83 -9.74 -3.92 -16.02
CA GLU A 83 -9.27 -5.20 -15.51
C GLU A 83 -8.28 -5.05 -14.37
N SER A 84 -7.64 -3.85 -14.24
CA SER A 84 -6.62 -3.59 -13.24
C SER A 84 -6.54 -2.13 -12.82
N SER A 85 -5.83 -1.86 -11.72
CA SER A 85 -5.54 -0.50 -11.26
C SER A 85 -4.63 0.25 -12.23
N GLU A 86 -3.71 -0.44 -12.91
CA GLU A 86 -2.84 0.12 -13.93
C GLU A 86 -3.66 0.72 -15.07
N GLN A 87 -4.69 0.02 -15.55
CA GLN A 87 -5.58 0.55 -16.58
C GLN A 87 -6.32 1.80 -16.13
N ILE A 88 -6.77 1.86 -14.86
CA ILE A 88 -7.38 3.08 -14.30
C ILE A 88 -6.36 4.22 -14.28
N ASN A 89 -5.14 3.96 -13.85
CA ASN A 89 -4.09 4.97 -13.77
C ASN A 89 -3.71 5.48 -15.18
N ASN A 90 -3.55 4.58 -16.13
CA ASN A 90 -3.27 4.92 -17.53
C ASN A 90 -4.41 5.74 -18.16
N TYR A 91 -5.68 5.37 -17.88
CA TYR A 91 -6.84 6.15 -18.28
C TYR A 91 -6.79 7.58 -17.69
N LEU A 92 -6.55 7.72 -16.39
CA LEU A 92 -6.48 9.03 -15.73
C LEU A 92 -5.37 9.91 -16.33
N LEU A 93 -4.20 9.35 -16.61
CA LEU A 93 -3.09 10.09 -17.22
C LEU A 93 -3.39 10.54 -18.66
N ARG A 94 -4.17 9.75 -19.42
CA ARG A 94 -4.58 10.09 -20.80
C ARG A 94 -5.81 11.01 -20.85
N ASP A 95 -6.54 11.18 -19.77
CA ASP A 95 -7.75 12.01 -19.71
C ASP A 95 -7.42 13.50 -19.89
N SER A 96 -8.12 14.17 -20.79
CA SER A 96 -7.85 15.56 -21.14
C SER A 96 -8.16 16.55 -19.99
N GLU A 97 -9.16 16.27 -19.14
CA GLU A 97 -9.49 17.11 -17.97
C GLU A 97 -8.37 16.99 -16.93
N VAL A 98 -7.86 15.76 -16.72
CA VAL A 98 -6.70 15.49 -15.84
C VAL A 98 -5.47 16.21 -16.33
N GLN A 99 -5.12 16.08 -17.63
CA GLN A 99 -3.97 16.77 -18.23
C GLN A 99 -4.09 18.28 -18.11
N ALA A 100 -5.27 18.85 -18.36
CA ALA A 100 -5.51 20.28 -18.20
C ALA A 100 -5.34 20.71 -16.73
N HIS A 101 -5.80 19.90 -15.78
CA HIS A 101 -5.63 20.16 -14.34
C HIS A 101 -4.14 20.16 -13.96
N VAL A 102 -3.40 19.12 -14.35
CA VAL A 102 -1.94 19.02 -14.11
C VAL A 102 -1.19 20.21 -14.72
N ALA A 103 -1.48 20.54 -15.98
CA ALA A 103 -0.87 21.67 -16.65
C ALA A 103 -1.16 23.00 -15.96
N SER A 104 -2.37 23.19 -15.38
CA SER A 104 -2.70 24.39 -14.63
C SER A 104 -1.86 24.55 -13.37
N ARG A 105 -1.52 23.46 -12.70
CA ARG A 105 -0.67 23.46 -11.50
C ARG A 105 0.82 23.57 -11.84
N ALA A 106 1.27 22.94 -12.94
CA ALA A 106 2.65 22.96 -13.37
C ALA A 106 3.11 24.35 -13.91
N ARG A 107 2.20 25.11 -14.54
CA ARG A 107 2.52 26.45 -15.11
C ARG A 107 3.12 27.42 -14.10
N SER A 108 2.76 27.31 -12.83
CA SER A 108 3.26 28.20 -11.78
C SER A 108 4.64 27.81 -11.26
N SER A 109 5.08 26.58 -11.47
CA SER A 109 6.36 26.07 -10.96
C SER A 109 7.50 26.15 -11.99
N GLY A 110 7.17 26.09 -13.28
CA GLY A 110 8.16 26.07 -14.38
C GLY A 110 8.98 24.76 -14.45
N VAL A 111 8.61 23.74 -13.67
CA VAL A 111 9.28 22.42 -13.62
C VAL A 111 8.29 21.30 -13.93
N ALA A 112 8.80 20.17 -14.42
CA ALA A 112 7.98 19.00 -14.71
C ALA A 112 7.23 18.53 -13.46
N PRO A 113 5.92 18.20 -13.58
CA PRO A 113 5.18 17.60 -12.47
C PRO A 113 5.71 16.20 -12.16
N MET A 114 5.62 15.81 -10.88
CA MET A 114 5.97 14.48 -10.43
C MET A 114 4.69 13.66 -10.21
N VAL A 115 4.74 12.37 -10.54
CA VAL A 115 3.62 11.45 -10.34
C VAL A 115 4.07 10.20 -9.61
N ALA A 116 3.22 9.71 -8.69
CA ALA A 116 3.38 8.45 -7.99
C ALA A 116 2.04 7.70 -7.98
N MET A 117 2.09 6.38 -7.89
CA MET A 117 0.92 5.50 -7.81
C MET A 117 1.30 4.17 -7.16
N VAL A 118 0.31 3.37 -6.81
CA VAL A 118 0.56 2.05 -6.22
C VAL A 118 0.95 1.05 -7.31
N PHE A 119 0.14 0.98 -8.36
CA PHE A 119 0.32 0.05 -9.47
C PHE A 119 0.59 0.81 -10.75
N PHE A 120 1.54 0.35 -11.54
CA PHE A 120 1.94 0.92 -12.82
C PHE A 120 2.61 -0.17 -13.67
N ASP A 121 2.67 0.08 -14.95
CA ASP A 121 3.22 -0.81 -15.95
C ASP A 121 4.11 -0.04 -16.98
N GLU A 122 4.62 -0.76 -17.96
CA GLU A 122 5.42 -0.17 -19.04
C GLU A 122 4.64 0.91 -19.81
N GLU A 123 3.32 0.73 -20.00
CA GLU A 123 2.46 1.74 -20.63
C GLU A 123 2.42 3.04 -19.80
N THR A 124 2.34 2.91 -18.46
CA THR A 124 2.39 4.06 -17.55
C THR A 124 3.69 4.86 -17.71
N GLU A 125 4.84 4.18 -17.82
CA GLU A 125 6.15 4.82 -18.07
C GLU A 125 6.13 5.60 -19.38
N GLN A 126 5.65 4.98 -20.46
CA GLN A 126 5.55 5.60 -21.78
C GLN A 126 4.64 6.84 -21.76
N ILE A 127 3.47 6.75 -21.13
CA ILE A 127 2.56 7.90 -21.00
C ILE A 127 3.23 9.05 -20.24
N CYS A 128 3.92 8.76 -19.14
CA CYS A 128 4.62 9.78 -18.36
C CYS A 128 5.73 10.46 -19.19
N GLU A 129 6.48 9.70 -19.97
CA GLU A 129 7.50 10.23 -20.87
C GLU A 129 6.88 11.12 -21.96
N GLU A 130 5.81 10.67 -22.63
CA GLU A 130 5.07 11.44 -23.66
C GLU A 130 4.54 12.77 -23.11
N LEU A 131 4.06 12.78 -21.86
CA LEU A 131 3.50 13.97 -21.21
C LEU A 131 4.55 14.85 -20.54
N GLY A 132 5.80 14.40 -20.47
CA GLY A 132 6.87 15.10 -19.76
C GLY A 132 6.66 15.11 -18.23
N TYR A 133 6.03 14.09 -17.69
CA TYR A 133 5.87 13.90 -16.24
C TYR A 133 7.02 13.05 -15.70
N GLU A 134 7.48 13.37 -14.50
CA GLU A 134 8.49 12.57 -13.82
C GLU A 134 7.79 11.51 -12.94
N LEU A 135 7.92 10.25 -13.33
CA LEU A 135 7.44 9.12 -12.53
C LEU A 135 8.43 8.90 -11.38
N ILE A 136 7.97 9.15 -10.14
CA ILE A 136 8.78 9.00 -8.94
C ILE A 136 8.62 7.62 -8.30
N LEU A 137 8.92 6.60 -9.09
CA LEU A 137 8.87 5.18 -8.75
C LEU A 137 10.07 4.47 -9.38
N PRO A 138 10.43 3.25 -8.97
CA PRO A 138 11.39 2.43 -9.72
C PRO A 138 10.86 2.16 -11.13
N THR A 139 11.70 1.74 -12.06
CA THR A 139 11.23 1.27 -13.37
C THR A 139 10.34 0.04 -13.21
N ASP A 140 9.36 -0.14 -14.11
CA ASP A 140 8.47 -1.31 -14.08
C ASP A 140 9.27 -2.62 -14.15
N SER A 141 10.28 -2.67 -15.00
CA SER A 141 11.16 -3.84 -15.13
C SER A 141 11.90 -4.17 -13.82
N LEU A 142 12.39 -3.16 -13.09
CA LEU A 142 13.03 -3.36 -11.79
C LEU A 142 12.00 -3.78 -10.74
N ARG A 143 10.85 -3.11 -10.67
CA ARG A 143 9.77 -3.46 -9.76
C ARG A 143 9.33 -4.90 -9.97
N ARG A 144 8.99 -5.32 -11.19
CA ARG A 144 8.58 -6.70 -11.51
C ARG A 144 9.63 -7.71 -11.11
N ARG A 145 10.90 -7.44 -11.40
CA ARG A 145 11.99 -8.33 -11.00
C ARG A 145 12.07 -8.51 -9.48
N LEU A 146 11.94 -7.43 -8.73
CA LEU A 146 12.01 -7.45 -7.26
C LEU A 146 10.72 -7.96 -6.60
N ASP A 147 9.57 -7.88 -7.27
CA ASP A 147 8.29 -8.42 -6.83
C ASP A 147 8.24 -9.96 -6.90
N SER A 148 9.20 -10.57 -7.59
CA SER A 148 9.35 -12.02 -7.67
C SER A 148 9.76 -12.62 -6.33
N LYS A 149 8.93 -13.51 -5.76
CA LYS A 149 9.21 -14.26 -4.52
C LYS A 149 10.50 -15.07 -4.61
N ILE A 150 10.85 -15.52 -5.81
CA ILE A 150 12.12 -16.25 -6.06
C ILE A 150 13.32 -15.31 -5.95
N VAL A 151 13.26 -14.16 -6.63
CA VAL A 151 14.33 -13.16 -6.59
C VAL A 151 14.49 -12.59 -5.18
N THR A 152 13.40 -12.24 -4.51
CA THR A 152 13.43 -11.72 -3.14
C THR A 152 14.04 -12.73 -2.17
N THR A 153 13.73 -14.03 -2.31
CA THR A 153 14.32 -15.07 -1.47
C THR A 153 15.84 -15.12 -1.64
N ARG A 154 16.35 -15.10 -2.89
CA ARG A 154 17.80 -15.07 -3.16
C ARG A 154 18.47 -13.83 -2.59
N LEU A 155 17.89 -12.65 -2.84
CA LEU A 155 18.45 -11.38 -2.34
C LEU A 155 18.44 -11.31 -0.82
N GLY A 156 17.40 -11.82 -0.16
CA GLY A 156 17.31 -11.90 1.30
C GLY A 156 18.38 -12.81 1.89
N GLU A 157 18.60 -14.00 1.31
CA GLU A 157 19.65 -14.91 1.75
C GLU A 157 21.05 -14.31 1.56
N GLU A 158 21.32 -13.70 0.41
CA GLU A 158 22.59 -13.00 0.15
C GLU A 158 22.83 -11.84 1.12
N ALA A 159 21.78 -11.18 1.57
CA ALA A 159 21.84 -10.10 2.55
C ALA A 159 21.95 -10.58 4.00
N GLY A 160 21.82 -11.89 4.26
CA GLY A 160 21.73 -12.43 5.61
C GLY A 160 20.42 -12.12 6.32
N ALA A 161 19.35 -11.96 5.55
CA ALA A 161 17.96 -11.81 5.99
C ALA A 161 17.14 -12.99 5.41
N PRO A 162 17.16 -14.17 6.05
CA PRO A 162 16.67 -15.39 5.46
C PRO A 162 15.14 -15.44 5.38
N SER A 163 14.64 -16.15 4.37
CA SER A 163 13.26 -16.63 4.32
C SER A 163 13.09 -17.90 5.18
N VAL A 164 11.82 -18.28 5.42
CA VAL A 164 11.49 -19.60 6.00
C VAL A 164 12.31 -20.68 5.29
N PRO A 165 12.84 -21.72 6.01
CA PRO A 165 13.61 -22.79 5.38
C PRO A 165 12.98 -23.28 4.10
N ASN A 166 13.71 -23.17 2.99
CA ASN A 166 13.16 -23.34 1.66
C ASN A 166 14.17 -23.95 0.68
N VAL A 167 13.67 -24.35 -0.47
CA VAL A 167 14.45 -24.65 -1.66
C VAL A 167 13.75 -24.03 -2.88
N LEU A 168 14.55 -23.47 -3.78
CA LEU A 168 14.08 -22.97 -5.05
C LEU A 168 14.31 -24.03 -6.14
N GLY A 169 13.28 -24.35 -6.91
CA GLY A 169 13.39 -25.38 -7.95
C GLY A 169 12.10 -25.56 -8.72
N ARG A 170 12.10 -26.51 -9.68
CA ARG A 170 10.96 -26.88 -10.49
C ARG A 170 10.50 -28.29 -10.11
N ALA A 171 9.22 -28.54 -10.22
CA ALA A 171 8.61 -29.85 -10.07
C ALA A 171 7.41 -29.96 -11.03
N GLU A 172 7.33 -31.06 -11.76
CA GLU A 172 6.25 -31.33 -12.70
C GLU A 172 5.27 -32.37 -12.17
N SER A 173 5.56 -32.88 -10.97
CA SER A 173 4.75 -33.88 -10.29
C SER A 173 4.95 -33.85 -8.78
N TYR A 174 3.96 -34.37 -8.04
CA TYR A 174 4.08 -34.51 -6.59
C TYR A 174 5.31 -35.32 -6.13
N PRO A 175 5.69 -36.45 -6.77
CA PRO A 175 6.93 -37.15 -6.44
C PRO A 175 8.19 -36.30 -6.59
N GLU A 176 8.27 -35.46 -7.63
CA GLU A 176 9.40 -34.54 -7.83
C GLU A 176 9.44 -33.46 -6.78
N LEU A 177 8.29 -32.82 -6.46
CA LEU A 177 8.18 -31.87 -5.37
C LEU A 177 8.59 -32.47 -4.04
N SER A 178 8.10 -33.67 -3.73
CA SER A 178 8.43 -34.39 -2.49
C SER A 178 9.91 -34.71 -2.39
N LYS A 179 10.54 -35.10 -3.50
CA LYS A 179 11.99 -35.34 -3.56
C LYS A 179 12.77 -34.05 -3.34
N LEU A 180 12.40 -32.95 -4.03
CA LEU A 180 13.03 -31.64 -3.87
C LEU A 180 12.99 -31.18 -2.40
N ALA A 181 11.83 -31.32 -1.75
CA ALA A 181 11.64 -30.96 -0.35
C ALA A 181 12.44 -31.88 0.61
N ALA A 182 12.45 -33.20 0.32
CA ALA A 182 13.21 -34.17 1.15
C ALA A 182 14.71 -33.94 1.07
N ASP A 183 15.24 -33.71 -0.13
CA ASP A 183 16.67 -33.43 -0.35
C ASP A 183 17.10 -32.14 0.39
N ALA A 184 16.21 -31.20 0.57
CA ALA A 184 16.40 -29.94 1.32
C ALA A 184 16.04 -30.05 2.81
N GLY A 185 15.54 -31.19 3.30
CA GLY A 185 15.20 -31.41 4.71
C GLY A 185 13.95 -30.66 5.19
N LEU A 186 13.00 -30.34 4.30
CA LEU A 186 11.83 -29.52 4.62
C LEU A 186 10.65 -30.31 5.21
N GLY A 187 10.68 -31.67 5.12
CA GLY A 187 9.57 -32.51 5.55
C GLY A 187 8.48 -32.63 4.48
N SER A 188 7.27 -33.02 4.90
CA SER A 188 6.14 -33.29 4.01
C SER A 188 4.96 -32.31 4.12
N ASP A 189 4.98 -31.42 5.11
CA ASP A 189 3.97 -30.33 5.24
C ASP A 189 4.56 -29.05 4.65
N LEU A 190 4.21 -28.76 3.40
CA LEU A 190 4.89 -27.75 2.59
C LEU A 190 3.99 -26.55 2.32
N VAL A 191 4.64 -25.41 2.12
CA VAL A 191 4.06 -24.22 1.50
C VAL A 191 4.82 -23.96 0.22
N VAL A 192 4.12 -23.90 -0.90
CA VAL A 192 4.68 -23.68 -2.24
C VAL A 192 4.19 -22.35 -2.77
N GLN A 193 5.11 -21.52 -3.28
CA GLN A 193 4.78 -20.25 -3.90
C GLN A 193 5.35 -20.18 -5.32
N THR A 194 4.55 -19.64 -6.24
CA THR A 194 5.01 -19.25 -7.57
C THR A 194 5.68 -17.86 -7.53
N PRO A 195 6.43 -17.46 -8.58
CA PRO A 195 7.18 -16.21 -8.56
C PRO A 195 6.34 -14.97 -8.30
N TYR A 196 5.14 -14.91 -8.86
CA TYR A 196 4.25 -13.74 -8.82
C TYR A 196 2.86 -14.12 -8.32
N GLY A 197 2.18 -13.17 -7.67
CA GLY A 197 0.79 -13.27 -7.27
C GLY A 197 0.50 -12.49 -5.98
N ASP A 198 -0.73 -11.97 -5.92
CA ASP A 198 -1.22 -11.11 -4.84
C ASP A 198 -2.18 -11.84 -3.91
N SER A 199 -2.30 -11.32 -2.69
CA SER A 199 -3.33 -11.72 -1.72
C SER A 199 -3.40 -13.23 -1.44
N GLY A 200 -2.25 -13.91 -1.45
CA GLY A 200 -2.14 -15.33 -1.15
C GLY A 200 -2.66 -16.28 -2.24
N LYS A 201 -3.09 -15.77 -3.40
CA LYS A 201 -3.65 -16.60 -4.49
C LYS A 201 -2.66 -17.60 -5.09
N THR A 202 -1.38 -17.34 -4.96
CA THR A 202 -0.27 -18.17 -5.47
C THR A 202 0.55 -18.80 -4.35
N THR A 203 -0.08 -19.01 -3.19
CA THR A 203 0.48 -19.71 -2.04
C THR A 203 -0.33 -20.98 -1.80
N PHE A 204 0.30 -22.11 -1.99
CA PHE A 204 -0.34 -23.44 -1.96
C PHE A 204 0.15 -24.21 -0.74
N PHE A 205 -0.76 -24.89 -0.04
CA PHE A 205 -0.46 -25.77 1.08
C PHE A 205 -0.52 -27.20 0.60
N ILE A 206 0.63 -27.89 0.59
CA ILE A 206 0.76 -29.22 0.00
C ILE A 206 1.22 -30.22 1.07
N LYS A 207 0.33 -31.17 1.41
CA LYS A 207 0.61 -32.28 2.32
C LYS A 207 0.55 -33.63 1.65
N ALA A 208 -0.25 -33.74 0.58
CA ALA A 208 -0.53 -34.97 -0.13
C ALA A 208 -0.61 -34.70 -1.63
N GLU A 209 -0.56 -35.77 -2.41
CA GLU A 209 -0.68 -35.70 -3.87
C GLU A 209 -1.96 -35.04 -4.34
N THR A 210 -3.07 -35.25 -3.61
CA THR A 210 -4.36 -34.60 -3.89
C THR A 210 -4.30 -33.07 -3.80
N ASP A 211 -3.46 -32.51 -2.90
CA ASP A 211 -3.29 -31.06 -2.80
C ASP A 211 -2.50 -30.52 -4.00
N TRP A 212 -1.51 -31.29 -4.45
CA TRP A 212 -0.76 -31.00 -5.67
C TRP A 212 -1.68 -31.03 -6.90
N ASP A 213 -2.41 -32.13 -7.10
CA ASP A 213 -3.29 -32.31 -8.27
C ASP A 213 -4.33 -31.20 -8.41
N THR A 214 -4.80 -30.68 -7.27
CA THR A 214 -5.77 -29.57 -7.25
C THR A 214 -5.16 -28.24 -7.74
N ASN A 215 -3.85 -28.06 -7.59
CA ASN A 215 -3.17 -26.79 -7.84
C ASN A 215 -2.06 -26.89 -8.90
N ALA A 216 -1.85 -28.07 -9.50
CA ALA A 216 -0.72 -28.34 -10.38
C ALA A 216 -0.65 -27.40 -11.59
N GLU A 217 -1.78 -27.00 -12.15
CA GLU A 217 -1.86 -26.07 -13.28
C GLU A 217 -1.18 -24.70 -13.03
N TYR A 218 -1.10 -24.26 -11.75
CA TYR A 218 -0.44 -23.02 -11.37
C TYR A 218 1.05 -23.18 -11.07
N MET A 219 1.52 -24.41 -10.89
CA MET A 219 2.87 -24.70 -10.40
C MET A 219 3.77 -25.33 -11.47
N ILE A 220 3.20 -26.07 -12.41
CA ILE A 220 3.95 -26.70 -13.52
C ILE A 220 4.56 -25.61 -14.40
N ASP A 221 5.79 -25.86 -14.89
CA ASP A 221 6.59 -24.95 -15.72
C ASP A 221 7.16 -23.70 -14.99
N GLU A 222 6.76 -23.47 -13.71
CA GLU A 222 7.27 -22.36 -12.92
C GLU A 222 8.49 -22.76 -12.06
N GLU A 223 9.34 -21.78 -11.74
CA GLU A 223 10.31 -21.93 -10.66
C GLU A 223 9.59 -21.68 -9.33
N LEU A 224 9.57 -22.64 -8.44
CA LEU A 224 8.82 -22.63 -7.20
C LEU A 224 9.71 -22.27 -6.01
N LYS A 225 9.15 -21.56 -5.06
CA LYS A 225 9.70 -21.45 -3.69
C LYS A 225 8.97 -22.48 -2.84
N VAL A 226 9.66 -23.58 -2.51
CA VAL A 226 9.14 -24.68 -1.69
C VAL A 226 9.64 -24.51 -0.27
N MET A 227 8.74 -24.30 0.68
CA MET A 227 9.04 -24.02 2.08
C MET A 227 8.49 -25.09 3.00
N ARG A 228 9.17 -25.30 4.14
CA ARG A 228 8.56 -25.99 5.26
C ARG A 228 7.42 -25.14 5.81
N ARG A 229 6.26 -25.75 6.07
CA ARG A 229 5.19 -25.06 6.76
C ARG A 229 5.57 -24.78 8.22
N ILE A 230 5.45 -23.53 8.64
CA ILE A 230 5.67 -23.12 10.02
C ILE A 230 4.37 -22.59 10.63
N ARG A 231 4.24 -22.68 11.95
CA ARG A 231 3.27 -21.89 12.69
C ARG A 231 3.87 -20.52 12.92
N ASN A 232 3.24 -19.47 12.42
CA ASN A 232 3.86 -18.16 12.48
C ASN A 232 2.92 -17.08 13.03
N ARG A 233 3.56 -16.00 13.50
CA ARG A 233 2.95 -14.68 13.64
C ARG A 233 3.51 -13.82 12.53
N ALA A 234 2.63 -13.29 11.69
CA ALA A 234 3.00 -12.36 10.63
C ALA A 234 2.93 -10.91 11.13
N ALA A 235 3.82 -10.09 10.62
CA ALA A 235 3.77 -8.64 10.78
C ALA A 235 4.27 -7.98 9.49
N ALA A 236 3.64 -6.89 9.08
CA ALA A 236 4.08 -6.07 7.96
C ALA A 236 4.85 -4.85 8.46
N VAL A 237 5.79 -4.37 7.67
CA VAL A 237 6.54 -3.13 7.93
C VAL A 237 6.86 -2.43 6.63
N GLU A 238 6.64 -1.13 6.61
CA GLU A 238 7.10 -0.29 5.51
C GLU A 238 8.44 0.35 5.81
N ALA A 239 9.24 0.52 4.77
CA ALA A 239 10.57 1.10 4.86
C ALA A 239 10.88 1.96 3.63
N VAL A 240 11.92 2.78 3.76
CA VAL A 240 12.43 3.59 2.64
C VAL A 240 13.93 3.37 2.49
N ASN A 241 14.30 2.97 1.29
CA ASN A 241 15.70 2.86 0.91
C ASN A 241 16.23 4.24 0.50
N THR A 242 17.11 4.79 1.31
CA THR A 242 17.74 6.09 1.09
C THR A 242 19.22 5.95 0.78
N ARG A 243 19.85 7.01 0.28
CA ARG A 243 21.32 7.07 0.07
C ARG A 243 22.14 6.96 1.36
N HIS A 244 21.49 7.12 2.52
CA HIS A 244 22.12 7.06 3.85
C HIS A 244 21.86 5.73 4.57
N GLY A 245 21.09 4.82 3.97
CA GLY A 245 20.66 3.55 4.55
C GLY A 245 19.14 3.41 4.53
N THR A 246 18.64 2.33 5.13
CA THR A 246 17.22 2.00 5.14
C THR A 246 16.53 2.53 6.39
N VAL A 247 15.57 3.42 6.21
CA VAL A 247 14.66 3.89 7.28
C VAL A 247 13.52 2.90 7.39
N VAL A 248 13.28 2.38 8.61
CA VAL A 248 12.27 1.35 8.90
C VAL A 248 11.13 1.96 9.71
N GLY A 249 9.91 1.77 9.26
CA GLY A 249 8.70 2.24 9.94
C GLY A 249 8.23 1.33 11.08
N PRO A 250 7.03 1.59 11.62
CA PRO A 250 6.45 0.76 12.67
C PRO A 250 5.94 -0.57 12.10
N PHE A 251 6.02 -1.63 12.91
CA PHE A 251 5.41 -2.94 12.59
C PHE A 251 3.92 -2.93 12.87
N MET A 252 3.18 -3.62 12.01
CA MET A 252 1.74 -3.80 12.13
C MET A 252 1.35 -5.25 11.87
N THR A 253 0.22 -5.68 12.38
CA THR A 253 -0.35 -7.00 12.06
C THR A 253 -1.48 -6.85 11.06
N ASP A 254 -1.61 -7.84 10.17
CA ASP A 254 -2.69 -7.85 9.19
C ASP A 254 -4.00 -8.36 9.79
N LEU A 255 -5.10 -7.77 9.34
CA LEU A 255 -6.42 -8.36 9.43
C LEU A 255 -6.66 -9.16 8.14
N THR A 256 -6.91 -10.45 8.27
CA THR A 256 -6.99 -11.35 7.11
C THR A 256 -8.17 -12.30 7.22
N GLY A 257 -8.96 -12.42 6.15
CA GLY A 257 -9.98 -13.44 6.00
C GLY A 257 -11.20 -13.33 6.92
N TYR A 258 -11.45 -12.18 7.52
CA TYR A 258 -12.64 -11.92 8.32
C TYR A 258 -13.88 -11.80 7.44
N PRO A 259 -14.89 -12.70 7.56
CA PRO A 259 -16.07 -12.66 6.69
C PRO A 259 -16.87 -11.36 6.80
N GLU A 260 -16.75 -10.65 7.92
CA GLU A 260 -17.36 -9.35 8.14
C GLU A 260 -16.73 -8.25 7.25
N LEU A 261 -15.51 -8.43 6.77
CA LEU A 261 -14.75 -7.44 6.01
C LEU A 261 -14.46 -7.87 4.57
N THR A 262 -14.33 -9.17 4.30
CA THR A 262 -13.95 -9.67 2.98
C THR A 262 -14.63 -11.00 2.67
N PRO A 263 -15.08 -11.24 1.42
CA PRO A 263 -15.58 -12.55 1.00
C PRO A 263 -14.49 -13.59 0.76
N TYR A 264 -13.22 -13.21 0.81
CA TYR A 264 -12.08 -14.07 0.47
C TYR A 264 -11.42 -14.64 1.71
N LYS A 265 -11.29 -15.97 1.78
CA LYS A 265 -10.78 -16.72 2.94
C LYS A 265 -9.38 -16.32 3.39
N GLY A 266 -8.53 -15.83 2.54
CA GLY A 266 -7.18 -15.34 2.86
C GLY A 266 -7.01 -13.86 2.52
N GLY A 267 -8.13 -13.15 2.25
CA GLY A 267 -8.09 -11.77 1.79
C GLY A 267 -7.64 -10.81 2.88
N TRP A 268 -6.64 -10.00 2.59
CA TRP A 268 -6.26 -8.88 3.41
C TRP A 268 -7.43 -7.87 3.51
N CYS A 269 -7.70 -7.39 4.72
CA CYS A 269 -8.80 -6.48 4.99
C CYS A 269 -8.47 -5.43 6.06
N GLY A 270 -7.20 -5.13 6.25
CA GLY A 270 -6.76 -4.05 7.14
C GLY A 270 -5.52 -4.37 7.94
N ASN A 271 -5.17 -3.46 8.84
CA ASN A 271 -4.01 -3.58 9.72
C ASN A 271 -4.33 -3.04 11.12
N ASP A 272 -3.72 -3.64 12.14
CA ASP A 272 -3.56 -3.07 13.47
C ASP A 272 -2.10 -2.70 13.71
N LEU A 273 -1.84 -1.43 14.03
CA LEU A 273 -0.54 -0.92 14.40
C LEU A 273 -0.50 -0.72 15.92
N PHE A 274 0.33 -1.51 16.61
CA PHE A 274 0.43 -1.48 18.08
C PHE A 274 1.80 -2.01 18.54
N PRO A 275 2.25 -1.66 19.77
CA PRO A 275 3.60 -1.97 20.24
C PRO A 275 3.93 -3.47 20.26
N GLU A 276 2.96 -4.29 20.64
CA GLU A 276 3.13 -5.75 20.83
C GLU A 276 2.92 -6.57 19.55
N ALA A 277 2.86 -5.91 18.36
CA ALA A 277 2.83 -6.62 17.07
C ALA A 277 3.98 -7.63 16.97
N LEU A 278 5.17 -7.23 17.43
CA LEU A 278 6.32 -8.09 17.68
C LEU A 278 6.87 -7.85 19.10
N SER A 279 7.47 -8.87 19.70
CA SER A 279 8.29 -8.69 20.90
C SER A 279 9.49 -7.77 20.61
N GLU A 280 10.09 -7.17 21.63
CA GLU A 280 11.25 -6.30 21.45
C GLU A 280 12.42 -7.03 20.76
N GLU A 281 12.66 -8.30 21.13
CA GLU A 281 13.71 -9.13 20.53
C GLU A 281 13.42 -9.43 19.06
N HIS A 282 12.21 -9.89 18.72
CA HIS A 282 11.82 -10.16 17.33
C HIS A 282 11.83 -8.89 16.48
N ARG A 283 11.41 -7.76 17.05
CA ARG A 283 11.44 -6.46 16.37
C ARG A 283 12.87 -6.03 16.02
N ALA A 284 13.83 -6.20 16.94
CA ALA A 284 15.23 -5.87 16.69
C ALA A 284 15.81 -6.72 15.55
N ILE A 285 15.52 -8.03 15.53
CA ILE A 285 15.93 -8.92 14.45
C ILE A 285 15.25 -8.54 13.13
N ALA A 286 13.96 -8.27 13.16
CA ALA A 286 13.19 -7.90 11.97
C ALA A 286 13.70 -6.57 11.37
N ILE A 287 13.97 -5.54 12.19
CA ILE A 287 14.56 -4.28 11.73
C ILE A 287 15.87 -4.53 11.01
N GLU A 288 16.74 -5.37 11.60
CA GLU A 288 18.04 -5.68 10.99
C GLU A 288 17.88 -6.44 9.66
N HIS A 289 16.94 -7.38 9.57
CA HIS A 289 16.63 -8.06 8.30
C HIS A 289 16.14 -7.07 7.23
N VAL A 290 15.22 -6.17 7.58
CA VAL A 290 14.69 -5.16 6.66
C VAL A 290 15.76 -4.18 6.21
N ARG A 291 16.66 -3.75 7.12
CA ARG A 291 17.81 -2.89 6.77
C ARG A 291 18.74 -3.58 5.78
N ARG A 292 19.16 -4.81 6.06
CA ARG A 292 20.03 -5.59 5.18
C ARG A 292 19.39 -5.81 3.80
N LEU A 293 18.11 -6.16 3.77
CA LEU A 293 17.37 -6.30 2.52
C LEU A 293 17.33 -4.97 1.76
N GLY A 294 16.98 -3.87 2.42
CA GLY A 294 16.93 -2.54 1.81
C GLY A 294 18.28 -2.11 1.22
N ASP A 295 19.39 -2.32 1.95
CA ASP A 295 20.74 -2.03 1.48
C ASP A 295 21.12 -2.92 0.27
N ARG A 296 20.66 -4.19 0.26
CA ARG A 296 20.84 -5.09 -0.89
C ARG A 296 20.01 -4.64 -2.11
N LEU A 297 18.75 -4.19 -1.88
CA LEU A 297 17.91 -3.63 -2.93
C LEU A 297 18.55 -2.39 -3.58
N ARG A 298 19.25 -1.58 -2.79
CA ARG A 298 19.97 -0.42 -3.32
C ARG A 298 21.08 -0.81 -4.28
N GLN A 299 21.77 -1.91 -4.04
CA GLN A 299 22.79 -2.44 -4.95
C GLN A 299 22.17 -2.91 -6.28
N GLU A 300 20.89 -3.32 -6.26
CA GLU A 300 20.11 -3.62 -7.46
C GLU A 300 19.60 -2.37 -8.20
N GLY A 301 19.86 -1.16 -7.68
CA GLY A 301 19.41 0.11 -8.24
C GLY A 301 18.06 0.60 -7.69
N TYR A 302 17.46 -0.10 -6.71
CA TYR A 302 16.22 0.31 -6.08
C TYR A 302 16.45 1.49 -5.13
N LYS A 303 15.54 2.45 -5.14
CA LYS A 303 15.47 3.55 -4.18
C LYS A 303 14.01 3.87 -3.85
N GLY A 304 13.77 4.36 -2.65
CA GLY A 304 12.45 4.79 -2.21
C GLY A 304 11.71 3.74 -1.40
N PHE A 305 10.42 3.83 -1.42
CA PHE A 305 9.48 3.18 -0.53
C PHE A 305 9.25 1.71 -0.90
N PHE A 306 9.17 0.83 0.10
CA PHE A 306 8.83 -0.58 -0.04
C PHE A 306 8.18 -1.11 1.25
N GLU A 307 7.53 -2.24 1.16
CA GLU A 307 6.92 -2.94 2.30
C GLU A 307 7.43 -4.36 2.35
N VAL A 308 7.56 -4.90 3.56
CA VAL A 308 8.06 -6.26 3.82
C VAL A 308 7.17 -6.96 4.84
N ASP A 309 6.73 -8.16 4.51
CA ASP A 309 6.18 -9.10 5.49
C ASP A 309 7.30 -9.83 6.23
N VAL A 310 7.19 -9.92 7.53
CA VAL A 310 8.04 -10.73 8.39
C VAL A 310 7.23 -11.80 9.11
N LEU A 311 7.83 -12.97 9.28
CA LEU A 311 7.22 -14.13 9.91
C LEU A 311 8.03 -14.54 11.12
N VAL A 312 7.42 -14.58 12.30
CA VAL A 312 8.03 -15.17 13.51
C VAL A 312 7.55 -16.60 13.62
N ASP A 313 8.45 -17.56 13.55
CA ASP A 313 8.16 -18.98 13.75
C ASP A 313 7.90 -19.24 15.24
N LEU A 314 6.69 -19.65 15.59
CA LEU A 314 6.27 -19.89 16.98
C LEU A 314 6.87 -21.16 17.62
N ASP A 315 7.49 -22.03 16.83
CA ASP A 315 8.12 -23.26 17.32
C ASP A 315 9.63 -23.11 17.54
N SER A 316 10.31 -22.31 16.68
CA SER A 316 11.77 -22.11 16.75
C SER A 316 12.18 -20.72 17.22
N ASP A 317 11.23 -19.80 17.35
CA ASP A 317 11.43 -18.40 17.74
C ASP A 317 12.29 -17.59 16.74
N ASN A 318 12.46 -18.10 15.52
CA ASN A 318 13.20 -17.42 14.46
C ASN A 318 12.34 -16.40 13.72
N VAL A 319 12.99 -15.34 13.24
CA VAL A 319 12.37 -14.30 12.40
C VAL A 319 12.82 -14.47 10.96
N TYR A 320 11.86 -14.49 10.04
CA TYR A 320 12.09 -14.70 8.62
C TYR A 320 11.47 -13.59 7.77
N LEU A 321 12.05 -13.34 6.57
CA LEU A 321 11.39 -12.59 5.52
C LEU A 321 10.25 -13.42 4.93
N GLY A 322 9.06 -12.84 4.84
CA GLY A 322 7.91 -13.42 4.15
C GLY A 322 7.88 -13.03 2.68
N GLU A 323 7.48 -11.80 2.42
CA GLU A 323 7.29 -11.23 1.08
C GLU A 323 7.85 -9.81 1.02
N LEU A 324 8.29 -9.38 -0.17
CA LEU A 324 8.65 -8.00 -0.48
C LEU A 324 7.62 -7.41 -1.43
N ASN A 325 7.12 -6.24 -1.10
CA ASN A 325 6.32 -5.39 -1.97
C ASN A 325 7.13 -4.14 -2.34
N PRO A 326 7.83 -4.12 -3.50
CA PRO A 326 8.73 -3.03 -3.89
C PRO A 326 7.93 -1.82 -4.44
N ARG A 327 6.97 -1.33 -3.65
CA ARG A 327 6.00 -0.30 -4.03
C ARG A 327 5.28 0.29 -2.81
N ILE A 328 4.50 1.34 -3.03
CA ILE A 328 3.45 1.77 -2.12
C ILE A 328 2.43 0.63 -1.96
N SER A 329 1.95 0.38 -0.76
CA SER A 329 1.06 -0.74 -0.43
C SER A 329 -0.28 -0.30 0.16
N GLY A 330 -1.14 -1.27 0.47
CA GLY A 330 -2.38 -1.04 1.22
C GLY A 330 -2.14 -0.54 2.64
N ALA A 331 -0.96 -0.82 3.21
CA ALA A 331 -0.56 -0.41 4.55
C ALA A 331 0.01 1.02 4.63
N SER A 332 0.32 1.66 3.50
CA SER A 332 1.05 2.95 3.46
C SER A 332 0.33 4.09 4.18
N SER A 333 -1.00 4.06 4.23
CA SER A 333 -1.77 5.02 5.01
C SER A 333 -1.46 4.95 6.51
N MET A 334 -1.16 3.76 7.05
CA MET A 334 -0.91 3.56 8.49
C MET A 334 0.39 4.20 8.95
N THR A 335 1.44 4.19 8.13
CA THR A 335 2.70 4.91 8.44
C THR A 335 2.51 6.42 8.41
N ASN A 336 1.63 6.93 7.54
CA ASN A 336 1.29 8.35 7.49
C ASN A 336 0.46 8.76 8.73
N VAL A 337 -0.47 7.91 9.17
CA VAL A 337 -1.25 8.12 10.41
C VAL A 337 -0.33 8.25 11.60
N THR A 338 0.59 7.32 11.79
CA THR A 338 1.53 7.30 12.93
C THR A 338 2.41 8.54 12.93
N ALA A 339 3.00 8.93 11.81
CA ALA A 339 3.81 10.14 11.73
C ALA A 339 2.99 11.41 12.03
N GLY A 340 1.74 11.45 11.56
CA GLY A 340 0.83 12.57 11.81
C GLY A 340 0.55 12.78 13.28
N ALA A 341 0.38 11.70 14.04
CA ALA A 341 0.10 11.75 15.47
C ALA A 341 1.25 12.37 16.29
N TYR A 342 2.50 12.14 15.88
CA TYR A 342 3.67 12.56 16.66
C TYR A 342 4.47 13.71 16.04
N ALA A 343 3.92 14.35 15.04
CA ALA A 343 4.53 15.50 14.37
C ALA A 343 5.93 15.22 13.82
N ASP A 344 6.19 13.99 13.47
CA ASP A 344 7.44 13.59 12.84
C ASP A 344 7.39 13.66 11.31
N VAL A 345 8.27 12.98 10.62
CA VAL A 345 8.33 12.98 9.16
C VAL A 345 7.74 11.68 8.66
N PRO A 346 6.62 11.69 7.90
CA PRO A 346 6.15 10.48 7.23
C PRO A 346 7.25 9.82 6.40
N LEU A 347 7.33 8.50 6.42
CA LEU A 347 8.33 7.76 5.65
C LEU A 347 8.36 8.18 4.17
N PHE A 348 7.22 8.48 3.60
CA PHE A 348 7.11 8.89 2.21
C PHE A 348 7.87 10.20 1.88
N LEU A 349 8.17 11.04 2.86
CA LEU A 349 9.00 12.23 2.62
C LEU A 349 10.46 11.85 2.29
N PHE A 350 10.99 10.79 2.85
CA PHE A 350 12.33 10.28 2.47
C PHE A 350 12.33 9.73 1.03
N HIS A 351 11.24 9.07 0.61
CA HIS A 351 11.05 8.69 -0.79
C HIS A 351 11.11 9.92 -1.70
N LEU A 352 10.37 10.97 -1.37
CA LEU A 352 10.38 12.21 -2.14
C LEU A 352 11.79 12.85 -2.19
N LEU A 353 12.54 12.86 -1.10
CA LEU A 353 13.92 13.39 -1.07
C LEU A 353 14.83 12.64 -2.05
N GLU A 354 14.71 11.32 -2.14
CA GLU A 354 15.51 10.49 -3.07
C GLU A 354 15.15 10.76 -4.53
N PHE A 355 13.88 10.99 -4.85
CA PHE A 355 13.43 11.24 -6.22
C PHE A 355 13.52 12.71 -6.65
N MET A 356 13.49 13.64 -5.71
CA MET A 356 13.69 15.08 -5.99
C MET A 356 15.18 15.47 -6.09
N ASP A 357 16.08 14.52 -5.91
CA ASP A 357 17.54 14.74 -5.89
C ASP A 357 17.98 15.88 -4.93
N VAL A 358 17.31 15.95 -3.78
CA VAL A 358 17.62 16.95 -2.74
C VAL A 358 18.89 16.52 -2.01
N ASP A 359 19.79 17.49 -1.77
CA ASP A 359 20.96 17.24 -0.92
C ASP A 359 20.53 17.26 0.56
N TYR A 360 20.59 16.11 1.21
CA TYR A 360 20.24 15.95 2.63
C TYR A 360 21.21 15.01 3.34
N GLU A 361 21.19 15.05 4.64
CA GLU A 361 21.97 14.19 5.52
C GLU A 361 21.14 13.87 6.75
N VAL A 362 20.97 12.59 7.04
CA VAL A 362 20.21 12.10 8.19
C VAL A 362 20.96 10.97 8.86
N ASP A 363 20.83 10.88 10.17
CA ASP A 363 21.24 9.71 10.93
C ASP A 363 20.09 8.70 10.90
N VAL A 364 20.28 7.64 10.10
CA VAL A 364 19.27 6.59 9.90
C VAL A 364 19.01 5.81 11.19
N ASP A 365 20.03 5.62 12.02
CA ASP A 365 19.88 4.90 13.29
C ASP A 365 19.03 5.72 14.28
N GLU A 366 19.28 7.04 14.38
CA GLU A 366 18.45 7.94 15.19
C GLU A 366 16.98 7.95 14.71
N ILE A 367 16.75 7.96 13.39
CA ILE A 367 15.39 7.96 12.85
C ILE A 367 14.70 6.63 13.14
N ASN A 368 15.38 5.51 12.98
CA ASN A 368 14.83 4.17 13.26
C ASN A 368 14.49 3.99 14.75
N GLU A 369 15.33 4.51 15.65
CA GLU A 369 15.03 4.54 17.09
C GLU A 369 13.78 5.39 17.37
N ARG A 370 13.70 6.57 16.79
CA ARG A 370 12.54 7.46 16.92
C ARG A 370 11.23 6.80 16.46
N TRP A 371 11.23 6.15 15.30
CA TRP A 371 10.06 5.43 14.79
C TRP A 371 9.65 4.27 15.70
N ARG A 372 10.61 3.56 16.27
CA ARG A 372 10.34 2.52 17.27
C ARG A 372 9.64 3.08 18.50
N ASP A 373 10.11 4.21 19.03
CA ASP A 373 9.55 4.82 20.23
C ASP A 373 8.17 5.44 19.98
N LEU A 374 7.95 6.03 18.80
CA LEU A 374 6.64 6.57 18.41
C LEU A 374 5.57 5.49 18.30
N ALA A 375 5.89 4.36 17.71
CA ALA A 375 4.96 3.23 17.59
C ALA A 375 4.54 2.63 18.96
N ALA A 376 5.31 2.90 20.02
CA ALA A 376 5.03 2.40 21.36
C ALA A 376 3.93 3.14 22.11
N VAL A 377 3.52 4.34 21.67
CA VAL A 377 2.66 5.22 22.47
C VAL A 377 1.28 5.49 21.88
N ASP A 378 1.00 5.02 20.66
CA ASP A 378 -0.31 5.20 20.05
C ASP A 378 -0.70 3.99 19.19
N VAL A 379 -1.95 3.59 19.27
CA VAL A 379 -2.49 2.40 18.61
C VAL A 379 -3.51 2.83 17.58
N TRP A 380 -3.31 2.39 16.35
CA TRP A 380 -4.18 2.70 15.23
C TRP A 380 -4.56 1.44 14.46
N ALA A 381 -5.71 1.50 13.80
CA ALA A 381 -6.19 0.45 12.92
C ALA A 381 -6.80 1.01 11.65
N GLN A 382 -6.70 0.24 10.58
CA GLN A 382 -7.50 0.43 9.38
C GLN A 382 -8.29 -0.83 9.04
N LEU A 383 -9.49 -0.64 8.52
CA LEU A 383 -10.36 -1.70 8.03
C LEU A 383 -10.70 -1.43 6.57
N ILE A 384 -10.48 -2.39 5.72
CA ILE A 384 -10.93 -2.35 4.31
C ILE A 384 -12.23 -3.13 4.23
N MET A 385 -13.31 -2.43 3.97
CA MET A 385 -14.65 -3.01 3.95
C MET A 385 -15.01 -3.42 2.53
N LYS A 386 -15.05 -4.72 2.27
CA LYS A 386 -15.45 -5.26 0.97
C LYS A 386 -16.90 -5.72 0.98
N GLU A 387 -17.54 -5.69 -0.19
CA GLU A 387 -18.88 -6.25 -0.37
C GLU A 387 -18.80 -7.80 -0.30
N PRO A 388 -19.50 -8.45 0.65
CA PRO A 388 -19.44 -9.90 0.77
C PRO A 388 -20.43 -10.65 -0.14
N THR A 389 -21.50 -9.97 -0.59
CA THR A 389 -22.64 -10.59 -1.27
C THR A 389 -22.34 -10.85 -2.73
N ASP A 390 -22.69 -12.06 -3.20
CA ASP A 390 -22.52 -12.44 -4.60
C ASP A 390 -23.69 -11.94 -5.47
N SER A 391 -23.82 -10.63 -5.52
CA SER A 391 -24.80 -9.91 -6.33
C SER A 391 -24.18 -8.63 -6.86
N VAL A 392 -24.68 -8.14 -8.00
CA VAL A 392 -24.39 -6.78 -8.48
C VAL A 392 -25.59 -5.92 -8.15
N GLU A 393 -25.37 -4.82 -7.46
CA GLU A 393 -26.41 -3.89 -7.04
C GLU A 393 -26.00 -2.43 -7.30
N ARG A 394 -26.96 -1.62 -7.71
CA ARG A 394 -26.76 -0.19 -7.84
C ARG A 394 -26.94 0.48 -6.49
N ILE A 395 -25.98 1.29 -6.08
CA ILE A 395 -26.03 2.04 -4.84
C ILE A 395 -26.96 3.25 -5.02
N LEU A 396 -27.96 3.37 -4.16
CA LEU A 396 -28.88 4.49 -4.09
C LEU A 396 -28.42 5.54 -3.06
N GLU A 397 -27.97 5.06 -1.90
CA GLU A 397 -27.41 5.88 -0.81
C GLU A 397 -26.14 5.22 -0.28
N ALA A 398 -25.18 6.04 0.10
CA ALA A 398 -23.91 5.62 0.65
C ALA A 398 -23.49 6.51 1.84
N PRO A 399 -22.71 5.98 2.80
CA PRO A 399 -22.19 6.79 3.90
C PRO A 399 -21.32 7.94 3.36
N ARG A 400 -21.32 9.05 4.07
CA ARG A 400 -20.47 10.20 3.74
C ARG A 400 -19.02 9.96 4.19
N THR A 401 -18.07 10.41 3.40
CA THR A 401 -16.66 10.48 3.84
C THR A 401 -16.50 11.54 4.92
N GLY A 402 -15.79 11.18 6.00
CA GLY A 402 -15.51 12.07 7.11
C GLY A 402 -15.44 11.35 8.45
N THR A 403 -15.56 12.13 9.52
CA THR A 403 -15.53 11.62 10.90
C THR A 403 -16.91 11.13 11.33
N TRP A 404 -16.90 9.95 11.95
CA TRP A 404 -18.07 9.29 12.55
C TRP A 404 -17.79 9.02 14.01
N HIS A 405 -18.82 8.98 14.83
CA HIS A 405 -18.77 8.71 16.27
C HIS A 405 -19.67 7.52 16.62
N LEU A 406 -19.12 6.60 17.41
CA LEU A 406 -19.84 5.43 17.94
C LEU A 406 -20.41 5.80 19.31
N GLU A 407 -21.74 5.93 19.40
CA GLU A 407 -22.45 6.30 20.60
C GLU A 407 -22.46 5.11 21.60
N ASP A 408 -22.74 5.39 22.88
CA ASP A 408 -22.80 4.38 23.95
C ASP A 408 -23.83 3.27 23.69
N ASP A 409 -24.93 3.58 23.02
CA ASP A 409 -25.96 2.63 22.60
C ASP A 409 -25.57 1.76 21.40
N GLY A 410 -24.41 2.03 20.81
CA GLY A 410 -23.86 1.31 19.67
C GLY A 410 -24.28 1.88 18.30
N GLU A 411 -25.04 2.97 18.26
CA GLU A 411 -25.34 3.68 17.03
C GLU A 411 -24.09 4.41 16.49
N LEU A 412 -23.87 4.32 15.17
CA LEU A 412 -22.79 5.05 14.52
C LEU A 412 -23.35 6.31 13.84
N ARG A 413 -22.88 7.47 14.29
CA ARG A 413 -23.38 8.77 13.83
C ARG A 413 -22.34 9.55 13.05
N PHE A 414 -22.76 10.11 11.89
CA PHE A 414 -21.91 11.02 11.12
C PHE A 414 -21.74 12.35 11.86
N VAL A 415 -20.50 12.77 12.04
CA VAL A 415 -20.15 14.03 12.73
C VAL A 415 -19.95 15.15 11.73
N ARG A 416 -18.98 14.99 10.81
CA ARG A 416 -18.64 16.02 9.81
C ARG A 416 -17.82 15.46 8.65
N VAL A 417 -17.82 16.18 7.53
CA VAL A 417 -16.88 15.97 6.44
C VAL A 417 -15.48 16.34 6.92
N THR A 418 -14.52 15.44 6.73
CA THR A 418 -13.09 15.67 6.98
C THR A 418 -12.28 15.17 5.80
N ASN A 419 -11.10 15.73 5.60
CA ASN A 419 -10.24 15.37 4.46
C ASN A 419 -9.44 14.10 4.71
N ASP A 420 -9.16 13.81 5.97
CA ASP A 420 -8.37 12.67 6.40
C ASP A 420 -8.70 12.29 7.87
N TRP A 421 -7.94 11.34 8.40
CA TRP A 421 -8.05 10.77 9.74
C TRP A 421 -7.58 11.68 10.89
N HIS A 422 -7.06 12.87 10.61
CA HIS A 422 -6.39 13.73 11.61
C HIS A 422 -7.31 14.15 12.77
N ASP A 423 -8.60 14.23 12.53
CA ASP A 423 -9.59 14.62 13.53
C ASP A 423 -10.06 13.46 14.42
N VAL A 424 -9.55 12.24 14.21
CA VAL A 424 -9.82 11.08 15.08
C VAL A 424 -8.94 11.19 16.31
N THR A 425 -9.54 11.44 17.46
CA THR A 425 -8.86 11.67 18.73
C THR A 425 -9.12 10.60 19.79
N HIS A 426 -10.23 9.88 19.66
CA HIS A 426 -10.70 8.84 20.60
C HIS A 426 -11.01 7.53 19.89
N GLU A 427 -11.10 6.44 20.66
CA GLU A 427 -11.38 5.11 20.12
C GLU A 427 -12.84 4.91 19.68
N ASP A 428 -13.75 5.76 20.11
CA ASP A 428 -15.14 5.83 19.68
C ASP A 428 -15.36 6.69 18.44
N GLU A 429 -14.28 7.26 17.89
CA GLU A 429 -14.29 8.00 16.63
C GLU A 429 -13.60 7.20 15.52
N CYS A 430 -14.07 7.37 14.28
CA CYS A 430 -13.38 6.89 13.11
C CYS A 430 -13.46 7.89 11.95
N PHE A 431 -12.47 7.86 11.10
CA PHE A 431 -12.52 8.43 9.77
C PHE A 431 -12.94 7.33 8.80
N TYR A 432 -14.00 7.57 8.02
CA TYR A 432 -14.42 6.68 6.96
C TYR A 432 -14.24 7.36 5.59
N LEU A 433 -13.49 6.71 4.71
CA LEU A 433 -13.34 7.09 3.32
C LEU A 433 -14.20 6.15 2.47
N ARG A 434 -15.25 6.69 1.86
CA ARG A 434 -16.11 5.97 0.92
C ARG A 434 -15.38 5.78 -0.42
N VAL A 435 -15.48 4.61 -1.02
CA VAL A 435 -15.03 4.38 -2.39
C VAL A 435 -16.18 4.62 -3.37
N TYR A 436 -17.25 3.81 -3.29
CA TYR A 436 -18.38 3.92 -4.19
C TYR A 436 -19.50 4.79 -3.60
N GLY A 437 -20.06 5.69 -4.42
CA GLY A 437 -21.15 6.57 -4.06
C GLY A 437 -22.49 6.20 -4.70
N ALA A 438 -23.49 7.05 -4.50
CA ALA A 438 -24.79 6.90 -5.16
C ALA A 438 -24.64 6.91 -6.70
N GLY A 439 -25.23 5.92 -7.34
CA GLY A 439 -25.15 5.72 -8.79
C GLY A 439 -24.07 4.72 -9.23
N ASP A 440 -23.06 4.44 -8.39
CA ASP A 440 -22.09 3.39 -8.62
C ASP A 440 -22.69 2.00 -8.35
N TYR A 441 -21.96 0.96 -8.74
CA TYR A 441 -22.36 -0.43 -8.51
C TYR A 441 -21.45 -1.08 -7.49
N ARG A 442 -22.02 -1.86 -6.57
CA ARG A 442 -21.30 -2.76 -5.68
C ARG A 442 -21.45 -4.19 -6.17
N PHE A 443 -20.40 -4.96 -5.98
CA PHE A 443 -20.31 -6.37 -6.39
C PHE A 443 -19.38 -7.11 -5.41
N LYS A 444 -19.43 -8.42 -5.40
CA LYS A 444 -18.62 -9.25 -4.49
C LYS A 444 -17.14 -8.90 -4.55
N GLY A 445 -16.58 -8.52 -3.40
CA GLY A 445 -15.18 -8.14 -3.26
C GLY A 445 -14.86 -6.68 -3.60
N ALA A 446 -15.84 -5.88 -4.02
CA ALA A 446 -15.66 -4.44 -4.21
C ALA A 446 -15.30 -3.75 -2.90
N ASP A 447 -14.29 -2.89 -2.91
CA ASP A 447 -13.88 -2.08 -1.76
C ASP A 447 -14.91 -0.97 -1.52
N LEU A 448 -15.86 -1.18 -0.60
CA LEU A 448 -16.88 -0.19 -0.28
C LEU A 448 -16.29 1.07 0.35
N GLY A 449 -15.28 0.90 1.17
CA GLY A 449 -14.62 2.00 1.85
C GLY A 449 -13.57 1.53 2.85
N ILE A 450 -12.88 2.51 3.42
CA ILE A 450 -11.77 2.31 4.33
C ILE A 450 -12.04 3.11 5.59
N LEU A 451 -11.93 2.43 6.73
CA LEU A 451 -12.13 3.03 8.05
C LEU A 451 -10.80 3.10 8.78
N VAL A 452 -10.45 4.26 9.33
CA VAL A 452 -9.26 4.47 10.17
C VAL A 452 -9.72 4.93 11.56
N THR A 453 -9.21 4.30 12.61
CA THR A 453 -9.58 4.59 13.99
C THR A 453 -8.43 4.34 14.95
N LYS A 454 -8.54 4.86 16.17
CA LYS A 454 -7.63 4.53 17.27
C LYS A 454 -7.97 3.18 17.90
N GLY A 455 -6.96 2.56 18.53
CA GLY A 455 -7.10 1.29 19.21
C GLY A 455 -7.17 0.10 18.24
N ARG A 456 -6.98 -1.09 18.82
CA ARG A 456 -6.97 -2.35 18.05
C ARG A 456 -8.37 -2.77 17.62
N MET A 457 -8.46 -3.36 16.45
CA MET A 457 -9.70 -3.91 15.89
C MET A 457 -9.78 -5.43 15.97
N GLN A 458 -8.66 -6.11 16.25
CA GLN A 458 -8.63 -7.56 16.46
C GLN A 458 -7.89 -7.96 17.75
N THR A 459 -8.20 -9.15 18.23
CA THR A 459 -7.51 -9.87 19.29
C THR A 459 -7.13 -11.27 18.81
N ALA A 460 -6.55 -12.10 19.69
CA ALA A 460 -6.30 -13.50 19.36
C ALA A 460 -7.58 -14.30 19.04
N ASP A 461 -8.73 -13.85 19.55
CA ASP A 461 -10.03 -14.52 19.41
C ASP A 461 -10.84 -14.00 18.19
N GLY A 462 -10.33 -13.02 17.45
CA GLY A 462 -10.98 -12.42 16.28
C GLY A 462 -11.24 -10.92 16.40
N LEU A 463 -12.17 -10.40 15.61
CA LEU A 463 -12.54 -8.98 15.65
C LEU A 463 -13.12 -8.58 17.00
N THR A 464 -12.77 -7.38 17.46
CA THR A 464 -13.36 -6.81 18.69
C THR A 464 -14.84 -6.49 18.49
N GLU A 465 -15.60 -6.36 19.59
CA GLU A 465 -17.01 -5.94 19.52
C GLU A 465 -17.13 -4.53 18.93
N ARG A 466 -16.22 -3.63 19.28
CA ARG A 466 -16.15 -2.28 18.72
C ARG A 466 -15.94 -2.32 17.19
N CYS A 467 -15.05 -3.17 16.70
CA CYS A 467 -14.85 -3.38 15.27
C CYS A 467 -16.15 -3.79 14.58
N ARG A 468 -16.88 -4.77 15.12
CA ARG A 468 -18.16 -5.23 14.56
C ARG A 468 -19.22 -4.14 14.54
N ARG A 469 -19.28 -3.30 15.58
CA ARG A 469 -20.20 -2.15 15.61
C ARG A 469 -19.88 -1.14 14.52
N TYR A 470 -18.60 -0.79 14.31
CA TYR A 470 -18.20 0.07 13.20
C TYR A 470 -18.62 -0.52 11.84
N ILE A 471 -18.30 -1.79 11.61
CA ILE A 471 -18.66 -2.47 10.35
C ILE A 471 -20.17 -2.43 10.13
N THR A 472 -20.95 -2.81 11.11
CA THR A 472 -22.42 -2.85 11.04
C THR A 472 -22.99 -1.43 10.83
N GLY A 473 -22.49 -0.46 11.59
CA GLY A 473 -22.96 0.93 11.50
C GLY A 473 -22.70 1.56 10.13
N ILE A 474 -21.50 1.36 9.56
CA ILE A 474 -21.21 1.86 8.20
C ILE A 474 -22.04 1.12 7.14
N ARG A 475 -22.13 -0.22 7.22
CA ARG A 475 -22.90 -0.99 6.23
C ARG A 475 -24.39 -0.64 6.23
N SER A 476 -24.97 -0.32 7.37
CA SER A 476 -26.36 0.09 7.48
C SER A 476 -26.70 1.41 6.76
N GLN A 477 -25.66 2.21 6.42
CA GLN A 477 -25.83 3.45 5.68
C GLN A 477 -25.93 3.24 4.15
N TYR A 478 -25.62 2.04 3.64
CA TYR A 478 -25.76 1.73 2.23
C TYR A 478 -27.17 1.26 1.93
N GLN A 479 -27.82 1.90 0.96
CA GLN A 479 -29.04 1.43 0.34
C GLN A 479 -28.76 1.13 -1.12
N SER A 480 -29.29 0.04 -1.63
CA SER A 480 -29.05 -0.40 -3.02
C SER A 480 -30.28 -1.08 -3.58
N GLU A 481 -30.32 -1.19 -4.89
CA GLU A 481 -31.35 -1.89 -5.66
C GLU A 481 -30.71 -2.86 -6.67
N SER A 482 -31.44 -3.90 -7.03
CA SER A 482 -31.03 -4.76 -8.14
C SER A 482 -30.96 -3.95 -9.44
N PRO A 483 -29.97 -4.18 -10.31
CA PRO A 483 -29.89 -3.48 -11.58
C PRO A 483 -31.15 -3.75 -12.41
N PRO A 484 -31.58 -2.79 -13.25
CA PRO A 484 -32.74 -2.98 -14.12
C PRO A 484 -32.50 -4.16 -15.05
N GLU A 485 -33.57 -4.93 -15.36
CA GLU A 485 -33.52 -6.17 -16.18
C GLU A 485 -32.94 -5.97 -17.60
N THR A 486 -32.83 -4.76 -18.08
CA THR A 486 -32.15 -4.44 -19.34
C THR A 486 -30.82 -3.76 -19.04
N PRO A 487 -29.67 -4.43 -19.23
CA PRO A 487 -28.38 -3.83 -18.93
C PRO A 487 -28.06 -2.72 -19.94
N THR A 488 -28.26 -1.49 -19.55
CA THR A 488 -27.36 -0.45 -19.99
C THR A 488 -25.99 -0.83 -19.45
N VAL A 489 -24.97 -0.92 -20.29
CA VAL A 489 -23.60 -1.35 -19.96
C VAL A 489 -23.27 -1.04 -18.48
N ILE A 490 -23.17 -2.07 -17.65
CA ILE A 490 -22.83 -1.93 -16.23
C ILE A 490 -21.35 -1.57 -16.20
N PRO A 491 -20.96 -0.40 -15.63
CA PRO A 491 -19.56 -0.14 -15.38
C PRO A 491 -19.12 -1.06 -14.25
N ILE A 492 -18.55 -2.20 -14.57
CA ILE A 492 -17.93 -3.08 -13.60
C ILE A 492 -16.60 -2.42 -13.24
N GLY A 493 -16.62 -1.62 -12.20
CA GLY A 493 -15.41 -1.19 -11.54
C GLY A 493 -14.82 -2.37 -10.77
N TYR A 494 -13.58 -2.71 -11.04
CA TYR A 494 -12.80 -3.72 -10.34
C TYR A 494 -13.27 -5.18 -10.44
N VAL A 495 -12.87 -5.85 -11.47
CA VAL A 495 -12.61 -7.29 -11.41
C VAL A 495 -11.10 -7.48 -11.27
N LYS A 496 -10.67 -7.80 -10.02
CA LYS A 496 -9.37 -8.32 -9.55
C LYS A 496 -8.18 -7.39 -9.58
#